data_9dd589144dab4aa395687a4e1fc68fc3
#
_entry.id   9dd589144dab4aa395687a4e1fc68fc3
#
_cell.length_a   1.000
_cell.length_b   1.000
_cell.length_c   1.000
_cell.angle_alpha   90.00
_cell.angle_beta   90.00
_cell.angle_gamma   90.00
#
_symmetry.space_group_name_H-M   'P 1'
#
loop_
_entity.id
_entity.type
_entity.pdbx_description
1 polymer ?
#
loop_
_entity_poly.entity_id
_entity_poly.type
_entity_poly.pdbx_seq_one_letter_code
_entity_poly.pdbx_strand_id
1 'polypeptide(L)'
;PPSHVVFIFATTEVHRFPATILSRCQVFSFHHLTEALLAGHLADVLKKEQIPFEDEAVRLIARRAAGSVRDSMSLLGQTLALGGDHLTEASTRSVLGLAGQELYERLLNALKAQDCLAVAALTQELLERGVDLGFFLRELTTLWRNLFLIRQAGAAATAALDMPDAEKQRLLDLAPQFDPAYIHAAWQMVLESQRQVLTSLEPSAALELLLLNLALLPRLVSLETLSRTTVAPASGT
;
A
#
# COMPACT_ATOMS: atom_id res chain seq x y z
N PRO A 1 19.67 20.43 36.66
CA PRO A 1 20.78 20.95 35.89
C PRO A 1 21.14 22.35 36.34
N PRO A 2 22.41 22.81 36.15
CA PRO A 2 22.75 24.21 36.37
C PRO A 2 21.87 25.13 35.52
N SER A 3 21.65 26.36 35.94
CA SER A 3 20.71 27.33 35.31
C SER A 3 21.01 27.65 33.85
N HIS A 4 22.25 27.38 33.41
CA HIS A 4 22.72 27.62 32.04
C HIS A 4 22.73 26.38 31.16
N VAL A 5 22.23 25.21 31.66
CA VAL A 5 22.23 23.94 30.94
C VAL A 5 20.79 23.53 30.62
N VAL A 6 20.53 23.29 29.35
CA VAL A 6 19.27 22.75 28.85
C VAL A 6 19.53 21.37 28.26
N PHE A 7 18.75 20.37 28.70
CA PHE A 7 18.76 19.04 28.13
C PHE A 7 17.65 18.91 27.09
N ILE A 8 18.02 18.46 25.90
CA ILE A 8 17.07 18.15 24.82
C ILE A 8 17.16 16.64 24.57
N PHE A 9 16.05 15.94 24.78
CA PHE A 9 15.92 14.53 24.52
C PHE A 9 15.02 14.33 23.30
N ALA A 10 15.41 13.46 22.36
CA ALA A 10 14.61 13.08 21.22
C ALA A 10 14.48 11.54 21.17
N THR A 11 13.27 11.05 21.00
CA THR A 11 12.98 9.62 20.92
C THR A 11 11.74 9.37 20.10
N THR A 12 11.67 8.21 19.44
CA THR A 12 10.45 7.67 18.86
C THR A 12 9.64 6.82 19.84
N GLU A 13 10.22 6.50 21.02
CA GLU A 13 9.65 5.59 22.02
C GLU A 13 9.54 6.28 23.39
N VAL A 14 8.58 7.21 23.51
CA VAL A 14 8.37 7.99 24.74
C VAL A 14 8.15 7.08 25.97
N HIS A 15 7.49 5.92 25.78
CA HIS A 15 7.21 4.98 26.85
C HIS A 15 8.45 4.34 27.47
N ARG A 16 9.60 4.37 26.80
CA ARG A 16 10.88 3.89 27.35
C ARG A 16 11.59 4.91 28.23
N PHE A 17 11.12 6.16 28.24
CA PHE A 17 11.69 7.15 29.16
C PHE A 17 11.20 6.96 30.59
N PRO A 18 12.09 7.04 31.59
CA PRO A 18 11.70 7.01 32.99
C PRO A 18 10.71 8.14 33.31
N ALA A 19 9.66 7.81 34.07
CA ALA A 19 8.65 8.80 34.47
C ALA A 19 9.25 9.98 35.25
N THR A 20 10.36 9.73 35.97
CA THR A 20 11.11 10.76 36.69
C THR A 20 11.76 11.81 35.79
N ILE A 21 12.07 11.48 34.56
CA ILE A 21 12.58 12.42 33.56
C ILE A 21 11.40 13.13 32.90
N LEU A 22 10.38 12.37 32.44
CA LEU A 22 9.21 12.94 31.74
C LEU A 22 8.48 13.98 32.58
N SER A 23 8.34 13.75 33.91
CA SER A 23 7.67 14.69 34.82
C SER A 23 8.38 16.03 35.00
N ARG A 24 9.64 16.15 34.56
CA ARG A 24 10.47 17.37 34.64
C ARG A 24 10.80 17.97 33.29
N CYS A 25 10.25 17.39 32.20
CA CYS A 25 10.47 17.84 30.83
C CYS A 25 9.20 18.43 30.25
N GLN A 26 9.36 19.40 29.38
CA GLN A 26 8.31 19.82 28.47
C GLN A 26 8.33 18.84 27.27
N VAL A 27 7.19 18.20 26.99
CA VAL A 27 7.08 17.19 25.94
C VAL A 27 6.45 17.83 24.71
N PHE A 28 7.12 17.69 23.56
CA PHE A 28 6.61 18.09 22.26
C PHE A 28 6.46 16.85 21.37
N SER A 29 5.26 16.59 20.88
CA SER A 29 4.99 15.48 19.99
C SER A 29 5.09 15.92 18.53
N PHE A 30 5.93 15.24 17.76
CA PHE A 30 6.03 15.41 16.31
C PHE A 30 5.36 14.22 15.64
N HIS A 31 4.55 14.50 14.61
CA HIS A 31 3.85 13.49 13.85
C HIS A 31 4.45 13.34 12.45
N HIS A 32 4.28 12.16 11.86
CA HIS A 32 4.57 11.98 10.45
C HIS A 32 3.73 12.94 9.61
N LEU A 33 4.30 13.43 8.52
CA LEU A 33 3.56 14.26 7.57
C LEU A 33 2.56 13.42 6.79
N THR A 34 1.46 14.04 6.39
CA THR A 34 0.56 13.42 5.41
C THR A 34 1.23 13.33 4.04
N GLU A 35 0.77 12.41 3.19
CA GLU A 35 1.28 12.26 1.82
C GLU A 35 1.24 13.60 1.07
N ALA A 36 0.11 14.32 1.16
CA ALA A 36 -0.08 15.60 0.50
C ALA A 36 0.92 16.67 0.97
N LEU A 37 1.16 16.78 2.28
CA LEU A 37 2.14 17.74 2.83
C LEU A 37 3.56 17.39 2.41
N LEU A 38 3.88 16.10 2.39
CA LEU A 38 5.20 15.63 1.99
C LEU A 38 5.44 15.84 0.50
N ALA A 39 4.45 15.54 -0.34
CA ALA A 39 4.49 15.81 -1.78
C ALA A 39 4.65 17.31 -2.07
N GLY A 40 3.90 18.16 -1.38
CA GLY A 40 4.04 19.62 -1.47
C GLY A 40 5.45 20.10 -1.12
N HIS A 41 6.02 19.58 -0.04
CA HIS A 41 7.40 19.88 0.37
C HIS A 41 8.42 19.49 -0.70
N LEU A 42 8.31 18.27 -1.26
CA LEU A 42 9.21 17.79 -2.34
C LEU A 42 9.07 18.64 -3.59
N ALA A 43 7.85 18.99 -3.99
CA ALA A 43 7.59 19.86 -5.13
C ALA A 43 8.22 21.25 -4.96
N ASP A 44 8.15 21.81 -3.74
CA ASP A 44 8.78 23.11 -3.43
C ASP A 44 10.32 23.04 -3.50
N VAL A 45 10.91 21.92 -3.07
CA VAL A 45 12.36 21.69 -3.20
C VAL A 45 12.74 21.62 -4.68
N LEU A 46 12.04 20.81 -5.47
CA LEU A 46 12.31 20.64 -6.92
C LEU A 46 12.17 21.96 -7.69
N LYS A 47 11.16 22.80 -7.37
CA LYS A 47 10.99 24.13 -7.93
C LYS A 47 12.16 25.06 -7.61
N LYS A 48 12.66 25.04 -6.35
CA LYS A 48 13.82 25.85 -5.94
C LYS A 48 15.11 25.41 -6.64
N GLU A 49 15.27 24.11 -6.84
CA GLU A 49 16.42 23.55 -7.56
C GLU A 49 16.24 23.62 -9.10
N GLN A 50 15.10 24.12 -9.59
CA GLN A 50 14.77 24.24 -11.02
C GLN A 50 14.78 22.91 -11.76
N ILE A 51 14.42 21.80 -11.07
CA ILE A 51 14.33 20.46 -11.64
C ILE A 51 12.89 20.25 -12.13
N PRO A 52 12.69 19.96 -13.43
CA PRO A 52 11.37 19.62 -13.94
C PRO A 52 10.90 18.26 -13.39
N PHE A 53 9.61 18.18 -13.06
CA PHE A 53 9.04 16.96 -12.47
C PHE A 53 7.59 16.74 -12.88
N GLU A 54 7.18 15.47 -12.84
CA GLU A 54 5.78 15.06 -12.92
C GLU A 54 5.19 14.95 -11.50
N ASP A 55 3.97 15.43 -11.30
CA ASP A 55 3.31 15.43 -9.98
C ASP A 55 3.18 14.00 -9.42
N GLU A 56 2.92 13.01 -10.28
CA GLU A 56 2.80 11.62 -9.85
C GLU A 56 4.13 11.03 -9.38
N ALA A 57 5.26 11.41 -9.98
CA ALA A 57 6.58 11.04 -9.51
C ALA A 57 6.82 11.49 -8.07
N VAL A 58 6.45 12.73 -7.76
CA VAL A 58 6.56 13.32 -6.43
C VAL A 58 5.64 12.60 -5.42
N ARG A 59 4.40 12.30 -5.82
CA ARG A 59 3.45 11.52 -5.00
C ARG A 59 3.96 10.12 -4.70
N LEU A 60 4.56 9.44 -5.68
CA LEU A 60 5.16 8.11 -5.47
C LEU A 60 6.26 8.14 -4.40
N ILE A 61 7.16 9.13 -4.46
CA ILE A 61 8.21 9.31 -3.44
C ILE A 61 7.59 9.59 -2.07
N ALA A 62 6.61 10.50 -1.99
CA ALA A 62 5.94 10.84 -0.73
C ALA A 62 5.24 9.62 -0.11
N ARG A 63 4.53 8.83 -0.92
CA ARG A 63 3.86 7.60 -0.52
C ARG A 63 4.86 6.54 -0.04
N ARG A 64 5.97 6.38 -0.74
CA ARG A 64 7.05 5.45 -0.39
C ARG A 64 7.73 5.83 0.93
N ALA A 65 7.89 7.11 1.19
CA ALA A 65 8.52 7.66 2.40
C ALA A 65 7.64 7.58 3.66
N ALA A 66 6.34 7.27 3.52
CA ALA A 66 5.41 7.03 4.64
C ALA A 66 5.43 8.15 5.71
N GLY A 67 5.51 9.41 5.29
CA GLY A 67 5.48 10.58 6.17
C GLY A 67 6.83 11.04 6.72
N SER A 68 7.92 10.35 6.39
CA SER A 68 9.28 10.72 6.80
C SER A 68 9.91 11.70 5.80
N VAL A 69 10.22 12.92 6.24
CA VAL A 69 10.93 13.91 5.41
C VAL A 69 12.33 13.43 5.05
N ARG A 70 13.06 12.84 5.99
CA ARG A 70 14.42 12.32 5.74
C ARG A 70 14.41 11.28 4.64
N ASP A 71 13.50 10.29 4.73
CA ASP A 71 13.43 9.20 3.77
C ASP A 71 12.99 9.71 2.41
N SER A 72 12.04 10.66 2.36
CA SER A 72 11.60 11.28 1.11
C SER A 72 12.71 12.03 0.40
N MET A 73 13.54 12.78 1.12
CA MET A 73 14.69 13.47 0.53
C MET A 73 15.78 12.50 0.05
N SER A 74 16.00 11.41 0.79
CA SER A 74 16.95 10.36 0.38
C SER A 74 16.47 9.65 -0.90
N LEU A 75 15.18 9.29 -0.97
CA LEU A 75 14.57 8.67 -2.15
C LEU A 75 14.58 9.63 -3.35
N LEU A 76 14.29 10.92 -3.12
CA LEU A 76 14.37 11.95 -4.18
C LEU A 76 15.78 12.04 -4.74
N GLY A 77 16.80 12.16 -3.88
CA GLY A 77 18.20 12.20 -4.29
C GLY A 77 18.62 10.96 -5.09
N GLN A 78 18.18 9.77 -4.65
CA GLN A 78 18.42 8.50 -5.34
C GLN A 78 17.78 8.47 -6.73
N THR A 79 16.53 8.93 -6.83
CA THR A 79 15.79 8.95 -8.09
C THR A 79 16.41 9.95 -9.08
N LEU A 80 16.83 11.12 -8.62
CA LEU A 80 17.50 12.10 -9.46
C LEU A 80 18.87 11.62 -9.94
N ALA A 81 19.63 10.98 -9.04
CA ALA A 81 20.97 10.47 -9.39
C ALA A 81 20.94 9.38 -10.49
N LEU A 82 19.88 8.58 -10.55
CA LEU A 82 19.72 7.46 -11.47
C LEU A 82 18.76 7.76 -12.62
N GLY A 83 17.81 8.69 -12.42
CA GLY A 83 16.73 9.01 -13.37
C GLY A 83 17.05 10.16 -14.33
N GLY A 84 18.16 10.90 -14.13
CA GLY A 84 18.56 12.04 -14.96
C GLY A 84 17.96 13.38 -14.52
N ASP A 85 17.99 14.36 -15.43
CA ASP A 85 17.66 15.77 -15.12
C ASP A 85 16.15 16.08 -15.02
N HIS A 86 15.29 15.08 -15.21
CA HIS A 86 13.84 15.21 -15.18
C HIS A 86 13.23 14.08 -14.34
N LEU A 87 12.49 14.44 -13.31
CA LEU A 87 11.83 13.47 -12.45
C LEU A 87 10.50 13.01 -13.08
N THR A 88 10.51 11.85 -13.74
CA THR A 88 9.32 11.24 -14.34
C THR A 88 8.74 10.13 -13.47
N GLU A 89 7.44 9.83 -13.63
CA GLU A 89 6.81 8.68 -12.99
C GLU A 89 7.53 7.38 -13.36
N ALA A 90 7.82 7.18 -14.63
CA ALA A 90 8.46 5.96 -15.12
C ALA A 90 9.84 5.73 -14.52
N SER A 91 10.70 6.77 -14.49
CA SER A 91 12.03 6.69 -13.87
C SER A 91 11.92 6.45 -12.36
N THR A 92 10.99 7.13 -11.68
CA THR A 92 10.75 6.98 -10.24
C THR A 92 10.32 5.55 -9.89
N ARG A 93 9.37 4.97 -10.62
CA ARG A 93 8.96 3.58 -10.43
C ARG A 93 10.11 2.61 -10.61
N SER A 94 10.90 2.79 -11.65
CA SER A 94 12.06 1.93 -11.95
C SER A 94 13.12 2.00 -10.85
N VAL A 95 13.51 3.21 -10.46
CA VAL A 95 14.56 3.41 -9.43
C VAL A 95 14.13 2.92 -8.06
N LEU A 96 12.86 3.15 -7.68
CA LEU A 96 12.33 2.74 -6.38
C LEU A 96 11.88 1.28 -6.34
N GLY A 97 12.01 0.52 -7.42
CA GLY A 97 11.56 -0.88 -7.51
C GLY A 97 10.06 -1.01 -7.28
N LEU A 98 9.25 -0.09 -7.86
CA LEU A 98 7.81 -0.09 -7.67
C LEU A 98 7.13 -0.85 -8.82
N ALA A 99 6.11 -1.65 -8.48
CA ALA A 99 5.27 -2.29 -9.48
C ALA A 99 4.58 -1.25 -10.37
N GLY A 100 4.62 -1.46 -11.68
CA GLY A 100 3.88 -0.63 -12.62
C GLY A 100 2.37 -0.88 -12.52
N GLN A 101 1.56 0.10 -12.90
CA GLN A 101 0.09 0.00 -12.89
C GLN A 101 -0.40 -1.18 -13.74
N GLU A 102 0.26 -1.44 -14.87
CA GLU A 102 -0.03 -2.58 -15.75
C GLU A 102 0.01 -3.93 -15.00
N LEU A 103 0.94 -4.09 -14.04
CA LEU A 103 1.06 -5.33 -13.28
C LEU A 103 -0.14 -5.53 -12.34
N TYR A 104 -0.65 -4.47 -11.72
CA TYR A 104 -1.88 -4.55 -10.91
C TYR A 104 -3.10 -4.87 -11.77
N GLU A 105 -3.22 -4.28 -12.96
CA GLU A 105 -4.32 -4.56 -13.89
C GLU A 105 -4.30 -6.02 -14.35
N ARG A 106 -3.13 -6.54 -14.72
CA ARG A 106 -2.95 -7.96 -15.08
C ARG A 106 -3.27 -8.88 -13.91
N LEU A 107 -2.83 -8.53 -12.69
CA LEU A 107 -3.15 -9.30 -11.49
C LEU A 107 -4.67 -9.34 -11.24
N LEU A 108 -5.35 -8.19 -11.28
CA LEU A 108 -6.79 -8.13 -11.06
C LEU A 108 -7.56 -8.93 -12.11
N ASN A 109 -7.13 -8.90 -13.38
CA ASN A 109 -7.73 -9.72 -14.45
C ASN A 109 -7.52 -11.22 -14.20
N ALA A 110 -6.32 -11.64 -13.76
CA ALA A 110 -6.02 -13.03 -13.43
C ALA A 110 -6.83 -13.50 -12.21
N LEU A 111 -6.96 -12.65 -11.17
CA LEU A 111 -7.79 -12.94 -10.00
C LEU A 111 -9.28 -13.10 -10.37
N LYS A 112 -9.80 -12.21 -11.21
CA LYS A 112 -11.17 -12.28 -11.73
C LYS A 112 -11.42 -13.55 -12.52
N ALA A 113 -10.45 -13.96 -13.36
CA ALA A 113 -10.51 -15.19 -14.13
C ALA A 113 -10.27 -16.45 -13.28
N GLN A 114 -9.86 -16.31 -12.01
CA GLN A 114 -9.42 -17.41 -11.14
C GLN A 114 -8.28 -18.24 -11.78
N ASP A 115 -7.43 -17.57 -12.56
CA ASP A 115 -6.32 -18.18 -13.28
C ASP A 115 -5.06 -18.24 -12.40
N CYS A 116 -4.91 -19.36 -11.70
CA CYS A 116 -3.76 -19.58 -10.81
C CYS A 116 -2.43 -19.60 -11.55
N LEU A 117 -2.40 -20.04 -12.82
CA LEU A 117 -1.15 -20.07 -13.59
C LEU A 117 -0.71 -18.66 -13.97
N ALA A 118 -1.65 -17.82 -14.40
CA ALA A 118 -1.37 -16.40 -14.66
C ALA A 118 -0.93 -15.68 -13.38
N VAL A 119 -1.54 -15.96 -12.23
CA VAL A 119 -1.14 -15.39 -10.93
C VAL A 119 0.28 -15.83 -10.55
N ALA A 120 0.61 -17.11 -10.67
CA ALA A 120 1.97 -17.61 -10.38
C ALA A 120 3.02 -16.97 -11.31
N ALA A 121 2.74 -16.88 -12.62
CA ALA A 121 3.64 -16.23 -13.58
C ALA A 121 3.85 -14.73 -13.27
N LEU A 122 2.78 -14.01 -12.88
CA LEU A 122 2.88 -12.60 -12.47
C LEU A 122 3.67 -12.44 -11.17
N THR A 123 3.52 -13.36 -10.22
CA THR A 123 4.30 -13.37 -8.98
C THR A 123 5.77 -13.55 -9.27
N GLN A 124 6.12 -14.48 -10.15
CA GLN A 124 7.51 -14.70 -10.57
C GLN A 124 8.08 -13.45 -11.25
N GLU A 125 7.36 -12.83 -12.19
CA GLU A 125 7.76 -11.59 -12.86
C GLU A 125 8.02 -10.46 -11.86
N LEU A 126 7.16 -10.31 -10.83
CA LEU A 126 7.29 -9.31 -9.78
C LEU A 126 8.57 -9.53 -8.97
N LEU A 127 8.88 -10.77 -8.65
CA LEU A 127 10.10 -11.14 -7.91
C LEU A 127 11.37 -10.95 -8.75
N GLU A 128 11.35 -11.34 -10.02
CA GLU A 128 12.47 -11.16 -10.96
C GLU A 128 12.79 -9.68 -11.21
N ARG A 129 11.78 -8.81 -11.20
CA ARG A 129 11.95 -7.36 -11.30
C ARG A 129 12.48 -6.72 -10.01
N GLY A 130 12.60 -7.48 -8.92
CA GLY A 130 13.05 -6.96 -7.63
C GLY A 130 12.11 -5.93 -7.00
N VAL A 131 10.80 -6.06 -7.23
CA VAL A 131 9.80 -5.14 -6.70
C VAL A 131 9.78 -5.19 -5.17
N ASP A 132 9.70 -4.03 -4.52
CA ASP A 132 9.57 -3.94 -3.07
C ASP A 132 8.23 -4.54 -2.61
N LEU A 133 8.29 -5.70 -1.97
CA LEU A 133 7.10 -6.44 -1.54
C LEU A 133 6.28 -5.68 -0.51
N GLY A 134 6.92 -4.93 0.38
CA GLY A 134 6.23 -4.13 1.40
C GLY A 134 5.42 -3.00 0.76
N PHE A 135 6.00 -2.32 -0.22
CA PHE A 135 5.28 -1.30 -0.97
C PHE A 135 4.16 -1.93 -1.82
N PHE A 136 4.44 -3.02 -2.54
CA PHE A 136 3.44 -3.73 -3.34
C PHE A 136 2.22 -4.13 -2.52
N LEU A 137 2.40 -4.72 -1.34
CA LEU A 137 1.31 -5.13 -0.46
C LEU A 137 0.51 -3.93 0.08
N ARG A 138 1.16 -2.80 0.39
CA ARG A 138 0.46 -1.57 0.80
C ARG A 138 -0.40 -1.01 -0.33
N GLU A 139 0.15 -0.94 -1.55
CA GLU A 139 -0.61 -0.49 -2.74
C GLU A 139 -1.79 -1.43 -3.02
N LEU A 140 -1.56 -2.74 -2.95
CA LEU A 140 -2.63 -3.74 -3.13
C LEU A 140 -3.72 -3.61 -2.07
N THR A 141 -3.36 -3.36 -0.81
CA THR A 141 -4.32 -3.10 0.28
C THR A 141 -5.13 -1.83 0.00
N THR A 142 -4.47 -0.76 -0.45
CA THR A 142 -5.12 0.51 -0.79
C THR A 142 -6.07 0.33 -1.97
N LEU A 143 -5.68 -0.43 -2.97
CA LEU A 143 -6.51 -0.76 -4.13
C LEU A 143 -7.80 -1.48 -3.71
N TRP A 144 -7.71 -2.54 -2.90
CA TRP A 144 -8.89 -3.26 -2.40
C TRP A 144 -9.78 -2.39 -1.53
N ARG A 145 -9.20 -1.55 -0.66
CA ARG A 145 -9.96 -0.57 0.13
C ARG A 145 -10.73 0.39 -0.75
N ASN A 146 -10.10 0.93 -1.77
CA ASN A 146 -10.72 1.91 -2.67
C ASN A 146 -11.83 1.24 -3.50
N LEU A 147 -11.62 0.03 -4.00
CA LEU A 147 -12.66 -0.77 -4.67
C LEU A 147 -13.83 -1.04 -3.74
N PHE A 148 -13.59 -1.35 -2.46
CA PHE A 148 -14.63 -1.55 -1.46
C PHE A 148 -15.47 -0.28 -1.26
N LEU A 149 -14.82 0.88 -1.05
CA LEU A 149 -15.53 2.16 -0.87
C LEU A 149 -16.39 2.51 -2.09
N ILE A 150 -15.84 2.37 -3.30
CA ILE A 150 -16.56 2.62 -4.54
C ILE A 150 -17.72 1.63 -4.69
N ARG A 151 -17.53 0.36 -4.36
CA ARG A 151 -18.59 -0.64 -4.46
C ARG A 151 -19.75 -0.39 -3.51
N GLN A 152 -19.48 0.22 -2.33
CA GLN A 152 -20.50 0.55 -1.32
C GLN A 152 -21.19 1.89 -1.58
N ALA A 153 -20.46 2.93 -1.98
CA ALA A 153 -20.95 4.29 -2.08
C ALA A 153 -20.99 4.86 -3.52
N GLY A 154 -20.60 4.05 -4.52
CA GLY A 154 -20.59 4.47 -5.93
C GLY A 154 -19.68 5.68 -6.19
N ALA A 155 -20.12 6.54 -7.11
CA ALA A 155 -19.37 7.74 -7.46
C ALA A 155 -19.17 8.72 -6.29
N ALA A 156 -20.01 8.69 -5.25
CA ALA A 156 -19.85 9.54 -4.07
C ALA A 156 -18.54 9.23 -3.30
N ALA A 157 -18.06 7.98 -3.37
CA ALA A 157 -16.80 7.58 -2.74
C ALA A 157 -15.59 8.32 -3.34
N THR A 158 -15.64 8.75 -4.60
CA THR A 158 -14.50 9.39 -5.29
C THR A 158 -14.07 10.71 -4.65
N ALA A 159 -14.99 11.41 -3.96
CA ALA A 159 -14.68 12.63 -3.22
C ALA A 159 -13.74 12.38 -2.03
N ALA A 160 -13.73 11.15 -1.48
CA ALA A 160 -12.86 10.75 -0.37
C ALA A 160 -11.54 10.13 -0.85
N LEU A 161 -11.34 9.98 -2.17
CA LEU A 161 -10.13 9.40 -2.75
C LEU A 161 -9.20 10.51 -3.25
N ASP A 162 -8.03 10.61 -2.66
CA ASP A 162 -6.98 11.55 -3.07
C ASP A 162 -6.13 10.90 -4.18
N MET A 163 -6.66 10.94 -5.41
CA MET A 163 -6.02 10.39 -6.62
C MET A 163 -6.50 11.12 -7.87
N PRO A 164 -5.77 11.02 -9.02
CA PRO A 164 -6.18 11.61 -10.29
C PRO A 164 -7.55 11.11 -10.77
N ASP A 165 -8.30 11.97 -11.47
CA ASP A 165 -9.65 11.63 -11.94
C ASP A 165 -9.66 10.45 -12.92
N ALA A 166 -8.62 10.30 -13.73
CA ALA A 166 -8.47 9.15 -14.62
C ALA A 166 -8.38 7.82 -13.85
N GLU A 167 -7.71 7.82 -12.69
CA GLU A 167 -7.61 6.64 -11.82
C GLU A 167 -8.92 6.37 -11.09
N LYS A 168 -9.62 7.41 -10.63
CA LYS A 168 -10.98 7.29 -10.06
C LYS A 168 -11.95 6.64 -11.05
N GLN A 169 -11.92 7.08 -12.31
CA GLN A 169 -12.77 6.51 -13.35
C GLN A 169 -12.49 5.02 -13.59
N ARG A 170 -11.21 4.64 -13.66
CA ARG A 170 -10.84 3.22 -13.80
C ARG A 170 -11.35 2.37 -12.64
N LEU A 171 -11.25 2.87 -11.40
CA LEU A 171 -11.76 2.14 -10.25
C LEU A 171 -13.30 2.04 -10.26
N LEU A 172 -14.01 3.07 -10.76
CA LEU A 172 -15.45 3.03 -10.96
C LEU A 172 -15.85 1.95 -11.98
N ASP A 173 -15.09 1.79 -13.05
CA ASP A 173 -15.34 0.79 -14.10
C ASP A 173 -14.95 -0.63 -13.62
N LEU A 174 -13.99 -0.74 -12.71
CA LEU A 174 -13.47 -2.01 -12.21
C LEU A 174 -14.29 -2.57 -11.05
N ALA A 175 -14.74 -1.73 -10.11
CA ALA A 175 -15.42 -2.17 -8.90
C ALA A 175 -16.68 -3.03 -9.15
N PRO A 176 -17.54 -2.75 -10.17
CA PRO A 176 -18.69 -3.60 -10.47
C PRO A 176 -18.34 -5.00 -10.97
N GLN A 177 -17.10 -5.22 -11.40
CA GLN A 177 -16.64 -6.49 -11.95
C GLN A 177 -16.33 -7.54 -10.87
N PHE A 178 -16.28 -7.12 -9.60
CA PHE A 178 -16.04 -7.99 -8.46
C PHE A 178 -17.24 -8.06 -7.53
N ASP A 179 -17.48 -9.23 -6.96
CA ASP A 179 -18.47 -9.39 -5.90
C ASP A 179 -18.07 -8.60 -4.64
N PRO A 180 -19.01 -7.89 -3.96
CA PRO A 180 -18.70 -7.12 -2.75
C PRO A 180 -18.09 -7.96 -1.62
N ALA A 181 -18.53 -9.20 -1.45
CA ALA A 181 -17.99 -10.10 -0.43
C ALA A 181 -16.57 -10.51 -0.78
N TYR A 182 -16.28 -10.72 -2.06
CA TYR A 182 -14.93 -10.99 -2.55
C TYR A 182 -13.99 -9.79 -2.27
N ILE A 183 -14.40 -8.55 -2.61
CA ILE A 183 -13.59 -7.35 -2.38
C ILE A 183 -13.26 -7.23 -0.88
N HIS A 184 -14.25 -7.41 0.00
CA HIS A 184 -14.06 -7.32 1.44
C HIS A 184 -13.09 -8.40 1.95
N ALA A 185 -13.29 -9.65 1.56
CA ALA A 185 -12.45 -10.76 1.97
C ALA A 185 -11.02 -10.63 1.42
N ALA A 186 -10.85 -10.19 0.16
CA ALA A 186 -9.56 -9.93 -0.43
C ALA A 186 -8.81 -8.81 0.31
N TRP A 187 -9.50 -7.70 0.63
CA TRP A 187 -8.92 -6.62 1.42
C TRP A 187 -8.44 -7.10 2.80
N GLN A 188 -9.30 -7.82 3.52
CA GLN A 188 -8.97 -8.37 4.84
C GLN A 188 -7.76 -9.33 4.73
N MET A 189 -7.78 -10.26 3.78
CA MET A 189 -6.70 -11.23 3.59
C MET A 189 -5.36 -10.56 3.30
N VAL A 190 -5.32 -9.57 2.41
CA VAL A 190 -4.08 -8.84 2.11
C VAL A 190 -3.60 -8.08 3.34
N LEU A 191 -4.50 -7.39 4.06
CA LEU A 191 -4.16 -6.60 5.24
C LEU A 191 -3.55 -7.49 6.36
N GLU A 192 -4.15 -8.64 6.63
CA GLU A 192 -3.69 -9.58 7.66
C GLU A 192 -2.38 -10.27 7.27
N SER A 193 -2.19 -10.56 5.98
CA SER A 193 -1.02 -11.28 5.48
C SER A 193 0.23 -10.40 5.31
N GLN A 194 0.12 -9.06 5.31
CA GLN A 194 1.28 -8.16 5.09
C GLN A 194 2.46 -8.49 6.00
N ARG A 195 2.20 -8.55 7.31
CA ARG A 195 3.26 -8.82 8.27
C ARG A 195 3.83 -10.22 8.08
N GLN A 196 2.98 -11.21 7.84
CA GLN A 196 3.37 -12.60 7.66
C GLN A 196 4.29 -12.76 6.44
N VAL A 197 3.96 -12.13 5.31
CA VAL A 197 4.79 -12.15 4.10
C VAL A 197 6.15 -11.50 4.37
N LEU A 198 6.15 -10.29 4.97
CA LEU A 198 7.38 -9.51 5.16
C LEU A 198 8.33 -10.08 6.22
N THR A 199 7.83 -10.87 7.17
CA THR A 199 8.64 -11.49 8.23
C THR A 199 8.86 -12.99 8.03
N SER A 200 8.37 -13.56 6.92
CA SER A 200 8.60 -14.95 6.54
C SER A 200 10.09 -15.23 6.28
N LEU A 201 10.53 -16.44 6.54
CA LEU A 201 11.84 -16.92 6.09
C LEU A 201 11.92 -16.99 4.55
N GLU A 202 10.78 -17.20 3.90
CA GLU A 202 10.63 -17.25 2.44
C GLU A 202 9.53 -16.27 1.97
N PRO A 203 9.84 -14.95 1.91
CA PRO A 203 8.84 -13.94 1.57
C PRO A 203 8.21 -14.16 0.18
N SER A 204 8.97 -14.69 -0.76
CA SER A 204 8.52 -14.99 -2.12
C SER A 204 7.42 -16.05 -2.14
N ALA A 205 7.63 -17.17 -1.45
CA ALA A 205 6.65 -18.25 -1.33
C ALA A 205 5.41 -17.79 -0.55
N ALA A 206 5.60 -17.00 0.50
CA ALA A 206 4.48 -16.44 1.27
C ALA A 206 3.63 -15.47 0.44
N LEU A 207 4.25 -14.65 -0.42
CA LEU A 207 3.53 -13.79 -1.36
C LEU A 207 2.76 -14.61 -2.40
N GLU A 208 3.42 -15.61 -3.01
CA GLU A 208 2.77 -16.49 -3.98
C GLU A 208 1.54 -17.17 -3.39
N LEU A 209 1.66 -17.73 -2.19
CA LEU A 209 0.55 -18.34 -1.47
C LEU A 209 -0.61 -17.34 -1.24
N LEU A 210 -0.29 -16.10 -0.82
CA LEU A 210 -1.30 -15.05 -0.66
C LEU A 210 -2.05 -14.77 -1.96
N LEU A 211 -1.32 -14.56 -3.06
CA LEU A 211 -1.94 -14.21 -4.34
C LEU A 211 -2.74 -15.37 -4.94
N LEU A 212 -2.28 -16.62 -4.77
CA LEU A 212 -3.05 -17.82 -5.15
C LEU A 212 -4.32 -17.99 -4.30
N ASN A 213 -4.24 -17.71 -3.00
CA ASN A 213 -5.41 -17.74 -2.13
C ASN A 213 -6.44 -16.68 -2.55
N LEU A 214 -6.02 -15.48 -2.97
CA LEU A 214 -6.92 -14.48 -3.55
C LEU A 214 -7.61 -15.00 -4.82
N ALA A 215 -6.91 -15.70 -5.70
CA ALA A 215 -7.50 -16.28 -6.91
C ALA A 215 -8.52 -17.37 -6.59
N LEU A 216 -8.28 -18.17 -5.56
CA LEU A 216 -9.15 -19.27 -5.13
C LEU A 216 -10.27 -18.85 -4.17
N LEU A 217 -10.23 -17.63 -3.65
CA LEU A 217 -11.17 -17.13 -2.65
C LEU A 217 -12.66 -17.36 -3.01
N PRO A 218 -13.11 -17.14 -4.27
CA PRO A 218 -14.50 -17.43 -4.64
C PRO A 218 -14.91 -18.88 -4.46
N ARG A 219 -13.96 -19.81 -4.62
CA ARG A 219 -14.21 -21.26 -4.44
C ARG A 219 -14.25 -21.65 -2.97
N LEU A 220 -13.44 -20.99 -2.12
CA LEU A 220 -13.40 -21.23 -0.68
C LEU A 220 -14.68 -20.76 0.01
N VAL A 221 -15.20 -19.60 -0.39
CA VAL A 221 -16.47 -19.04 0.15
C VAL A 221 -17.66 -19.90 -0.25
N SER A 222 -17.65 -20.55 -1.43
CA SER A 222 -18.75 -21.43 -1.85
C SER A 222 -18.81 -22.76 -1.08
N LEU A 223 -17.71 -23.26 -0.54
CA LEU A 223 -17.66 -24.45 0.30
C LEU A 223 -18.33 -24.28 1.66
N GLU A 224 -18.28 -23.06 2.24
CA GLU A 224 -19.02 -22.76 3.47
C GLU A 224 -20.55 -22.80 3.28
N THR A 225 -21.03 -22.44 2.11
CA THR A 225 -22.47 -22.57 1.75
C THR A 225 -22.90 -24.02 1.64
N LEU A 226 -22.05 -24.89 1.13
CA LEU A 226 -22.34 -26.33 1.02
C LEU A 226 -22.39 -27.05 2.40
N SER A 227 -21.57 -26.64 3.34
CA SER A 227 -21.59 -27.18 4.72
C SER A 227 -22.85 -26.82 5.49
N ARG A 228 -23.54 -25.72 5.16
CA ARG A 228 -24.82 -25.31 5.75
C ARG A 228 -26.03 -26.04 5.15
N THR A 229 -25.89 -26.60 3.96
CA THR A 229 -27.03 -27.26 3.25
C THR A 229 -27.17 -28.75 3.60
N THR A 230 -26.19 -29.36 4.28
CA THR A 230 -26.20 -30.81 4.60
C THR A 230 -26.80 -31.15 5.97
N VAL A 231 -27.34 -30.18 6.71
CA VAL A 231 -28.09 -30.51 7.95
C VAL A 231 -29.58 -30.25 7.72
N ALA A 232 -30.19 -31.08 6.92
CA ALA A 232 -31.65 -31.29 6.97
C ALA A 232 -31.95 -32.29 8.11
N PRO A 233 -32.83 -31.99 9.06
CA PRO A 233 -33.20 -32.96 10.08
C PRO A 233 -34.00 -34.08 9.42
N ALA A 234 -33.54 -35.32 9.59
CA ALA A 234 -34.33 -36.47 9.28
C ALA A 234 -35.61 -36.42 10.12
N SER A 235 -36.75 -36.19 9.48
CA SER A 235 -38.07 -36.37 10.05
C SER A 235 -38.27 -37.86 10.28
N GLY A 236 -38.13 -38.30 11.55
CA GLY A 236 -38.54 -39.62 12.01
C GLY A 236 -40.05 -39.69 12.06
N THR A 237 -40.59 -40.71 11.44
CA THR A 237 -41.88 -41.31 11.72
C THR A 237 -41.82 -42.14 12.98
#